data_34e67b9ea70aaed59aef453f0c16d998
#
_entry.id   34e67b9ea70aaed59aef453f0c16d998
#
_cell.length_a   1.000
_cell.length_b   1.000
_cell.length_c   1.000
_cell.angle_alpha   90.00
_cell.angle_beta   90.00
_cell.angle_gamma   90.00
#
_symmetry.space_group_name_H-M   'P 1'
#
loop_
_entity.id
_entity.type
_entity.pdbx_description
1 polymer ?
#
loop_
_entity_poly.entity_id
_entity_poly.type
_entity_poly.pdbx_seq_one_letter_code
_entity_poly.pdbx_strand_id
1 'polypeptide(L)'
;MKTAMYLRISSEDEDLRTGEKDESESISNQRSLLREYVSGHAELAGSEILEFCDDGWSGTNFERPAVKGLLEQVRRGQINCILVKDLSHFGRDYLTVGDYISRVFPFLGVRFISVNDGFDSSNPLDIDSLDTSFRTLIYDLYSRDLSRRVKSA
;
A
#
# COMPACT_ATOMS: atom_id res chain seq x y z
N MET A 1 -4.59 19.70 -5.30
CA MET A 1 -4.10 18.29 -5.29
C MET A 1 -4.86 17.53 -4.22
N LYS A 2 -5.25 16.31 -4.51
CA LYS A 2 -5.91 15.40 -3.56
C LYS A 2 -5.00 14.21 -3.26
N THR A 3 -4.69 14.03 -1.98
CA THR A 3 -3.86 12.94 -1.48
C THR A 3 -4.71 11.96 -0.70
N ALA A 4 -4.72 10.70 -1.14
CA ALA A 4 -5.39 9.62 -0.43
C ALA A 4 -4.42 8.99 0.57
N MET A 5 -4.78 8.96 1.85
CA MET A 5 -4.10 8.16 2.85
C MET A 5 -4.82 6.82 2.98
N TYR A 6 -4.12 5.74 2.76
CA TYR A 6 -4.66 4.40 2.92
C TYR A 6 -4.13 3.73 4.19
N LEU A 7 -5.05 3.31 5.03
CA LEU A 7 -4.79 2.68 6.33
C LEU A 7 -5.39 1.28 6.33
N ARG A 8 -4.68 0.31 6.85
CA ARG A 8 -5.18 -1.06 6.95
C ARG A 8 -4.66 -1.76 8.20
N ILE A 9 -5.56 -2.52 8.82
CA ILE A 9 -5.20 -3.53 9.80
C ILE A 9 -5.73 -4.87 9.32
N SER A 10 -4.91 -5.92 9.42
CA SER A 10 -5.35 -7.26 9.07
C SER A 10 -6.16 -7.88 10.21
N SER A 11 -7.02 -8.86 9.86
CA SER A 11 -7.74 -9.65 10.85
C SER A 11 -6.81 -10.45 11.76
N GLU A 12 -5.63 -10.79 11.27
CA GLU A 12 -4.59 -11.46 12.06
C GLU A 12 -4.05 -10.58 13.18
N ASP A 13 -3.97 -9.27 12.95
CA ASP A 13 -3.54 -8.30 13.97
C ASP A 13 -4.64 -8.03 15.01
N GLU A 14 -5.89 -8.28 14.68
CA GLU A 14 -7.02 -8.14 15.62
C GLU A 14 -6.99 -9.15 16.75
N ASP A 15 -6.55 -10.38 16.47
CA ASP A 15 -6.47 -11.45 17.47
C ASP A 15 -5.49 -11.14 18.61
N LEU A 16 -4.58 -10.20 18.39
CA LEU A 16 -3.64 -9.73 19.40
C LEU A 16 -4.21 -8.62 20.29
N ARG A 17 -5.43 -8.17 20.03
CA ARG A 17 -6.06 -7.10 20.79
C ARG A 17 -6.89 -7.66 21.93
N THR A 18 -6.49 -7.30 23.14
CA THR A 18 -7.31 -7.46 24.32
C THR A 18 -7.95 -6.11 24.63
N GLY A 19 -9.23 -5.91 24.26
CA GLY A 19 -10.00 -4.77 24.72
C GLY A 19 -10.82 -4.04 23.68
N GLU A 20 -11.93 -3.50 24.15
CA GLU A 20 -12.91 -2.70 23.44
C GLU A 20 -12.34 -1.31 23.12
N LYS A 21 -11.73 -1.14 21.96
CA LYS A 21 -11.46 0.21 21.43
C LYS A 21 -12.11 0.33 20.06
N ASP A 22 -12.86 1.39 19.84
CA ASP A 22 -13.59 1.67 18.61
C ASP A 22 -12.65 1.80 17.38
N GLU A 23 -11.39 2.09 17.62
CA GLU A 23 -10.36 2.17 16.60
C GLU A 23 -9.07 1.57 17.14
N SER A 24 -8.39 0.77 16.32
CA SER A 24 -7.14 0.19 16.77
C SER A 24 -6.06 1.25 16.97
N GLU A 25 -5.23 1.01 17.96
CA GLU A 25 -4.02 1.80 18.19
C GLU A 25 -3.12 1.83 16.93
N SER A 26 -3.07 0.71 16.20
CA SER A 26 -2.32 0.61 14.95
C SER A 26 -2.85 1.53 13.86
N ILE A 27 -4.17 1.65 13.68
CA ILE A 27 -4.77 2.59 12.73
C ILE A 27 -4.47 4.03 13.13
N SER A 28 -4.62 4.36 14.41
CA SER A 28 -4.31 5.69 14.94
C SER A 28 -2.84 6.05 14.72
N ASN A 29 -1.92 5.12 14.97
CA ASN A 29 -0.49 5.31 14.76
C ASN A 29 -0.15 5.48 13.27
N GLN A 30 -0.76 4.71 12.39
CA GLN A 30 -0.60 4.89 10.94
C GLN A 30 -1.07 6.27 10.49
N ARG A 31 -2.23 6.69 10.94
CA ARG A 31 -2.79 8.01 10.62
C ARG A 31 -1.85 9.13 11.04
N SER A 32 -1.33 9.07 12.25
CA SER A 32 -0.38 10.06 12.77
C SER A 32 0.90 10.11 11.95
N LEU A 33 1.47 8.95 11.63
CA LEU A 33 2.66 8.82 10.79
C LEU A 33 2.45 9.47 9.41
N LEU A 34 1.34 9.17 8.75
CA LEU A 34 1.07 9.68 7.41
C LEU A 34 0.78 11.19 7.41
N ARG A 35 0.07 11.69 8.41
CA ARG A 35 -0.18 13.13 8.57
C ARG A 35 1.10 13.91 8.85
N GLU A 36 1.98 13.36 9.68
CA GLU A 36 3.30 13.94 9.93
C GLU A 36 4.12 14.01 8.66
N TYR A 37 4.12 12.94 7.87
CA TYR A 37 4.79 12.91 6.57
C TYR A 37 4.27 14.02 5.64
N VAL A 38 2.94 14.15 5.50
CA VAL A 38 2.32 15.20 4.68
C VAL A 38 2.75 16.60 5.16
N SER A 39 2.72 16.84 6.47
CA SER A 39 3.10 18.14 7.03
C SER A 39 4.57 18.50 6.80
N GLY A 40 5.43 17.49 6.77
CA GLY A 40 6.87 17.66 6.55
C GLY A 40 7.29 17.86 5.09
N HIS A 41 6.36 17.68 4.14
CA HIS A 41 6.64 17.77 2.70
C HIS A 41 5.83 18.90 2.07
N ALA A 42 6.51 19.97 1.68
CA ALA A 42 5.86 21.20 1.18
C ALA A 42 4.92 20.94 0.00
N GLU A 43 5.28 20.02 -0.88
CA GLU A 43 4.46 19.65 -2.05
C GLU A 43 3.18 18.90 -1.69
N LEU A 44 3.08 18.36 -0.48
CA LEU A 44 1.90 17.63 0.01
C LEU A 44 1.09 18.45 1.02
N ALA A 45 1.73 19.38 1.73
CA ALA A 45 1.13 20.10 2.87
C ALA A 45 -0.14 20.89 2.50
N GLY A 46 -0.26 21.35 1.24
CA GLY A 46 -1.43 22.06 0.74
C GLY A 46 -2.49 21.16 0.10
N SER A 47 -2.32 19.83 0.13
CA SER A 47 -3.27 18.94 -0.51
C SER A 47 -4.50 18.66 0.36
N GLU A 48 -5.64 18.44 -0.29
CA GLU A 48 -6.83 17.89 0.38
C GLU A 48 -6.57 16.41 0.71
N ILE A 49 -6.73 16.06 1.98
CA ILE A 49 -6.48 14.70 2.46
C ILE A 49 -7.78 13.91 2.49
N LEU A 50 -7.81 12.81 1.76
CA LEU A 50 -8.89 11.82 1.78
C LEU A 50 -8.38 10.57 2.49
N GLU A 51 -9.12 10.08 3.48
CA GLU A 51 -8.74 8.90 4.25
C GLU A 51 -9.56 7.69 3.82
N PHE A 52 -8.86 6.58 3.55
CA PHE A 52 -9.44 5.28 3.23
C PHE A 52 -8.92 4.27 4.23
N CYS A 53 -9.81 3.62 4.95
CA CYS A 53 -9.43 2.69 6.03
C CYS A 53 -10.15 1.35 5.85
N ASP A 54 -9.37 0.27 5.80
CA ASP A 54 -9.86 -1.11 5.86
C ASP A 54 -9.39 -1.76 7.15
N ASP A 55 -10.30 -1.91 8.10
CA ASP A 55 -10.03 -2.55 9.39
C ASP A 55 -10.54 -4.00 9.35
N GLY A 56 -9.71 -4.95 9.78
CA GLY A 56 -10.05 -6.37 9.81
C GLY A 56 -9.99 -7.12 8.49
N TRP A 57 -9.41 -6.54 7.43
CA TRP A 57 -9.33 -7.15 6.11
C TRP A 57 -7.93 -7.67 5.79
N SER A 58 -7.87 -8.83 5.12
CA SER A 58 -6.61 -9.40 4.62
C SER A 58 -5.97 -8.51 3.54
N GLY A 59 -4.64 -8.49 3.50
CA GLY A 59 -3.87 -7.81 2.46
C GLY A 59 -3.68 -8.61 1.17
N THR A 60 -4.28 -9.80 1.05
CA THR A 60 -4.01 -10.74 -0.06
C THR A 60 -4.62 -10.33 -1.39
N ASN A 61 -5.68 -9.50 -1.39
CA ASN A 61 -6.34 -9.03 -2.60
C ASN A 61 -6.88 -7.60 -2.43
N PHE A 62 -7.38 -7.01 -3.52
CA PHE A 62 -8.01 -5.69 -3.53
C PHE A 62 -9.55 -5.74 -3.42
N GLU A 63 -10.10 -6.81 -2.86
CA GLU A 63 -11.54 -6.93 -2.60
C GLU A 63 -12.01 -6.15 -1.36
N ARG A 64 -11.10 -5.48 -0.67
CA ARG A 64 -11.39 -4.65 0.50
C ARG A 64 -12.16 -3.39 0.09
N PRO A 65 -13.22 -3.01 0.85
CA PRO A 65 -14.10 -1.90 0.45
C PRO A 65 -13.39 -0.56 0.26
N ALA A 66 -12.50 -0.19 1.19
CA ALA A 66 -11.83 1.11 1.12
C ALA A 66 -10.83 1.19 -0.04
N VAL A 67 -10.05 0.14 -0.28
CA VAL A 67 -9.13 0.13 -1.42
C VAL A 67 -9.89 0.12 -2.75
N LYS A 68 -11.03 -0.56 -2.84
CA LYS A 68 -11.90 -0.48 -4.02
C LYS A 68 -12.38 0.94 -4.28
N GLY A 69 -12.86 1.63 -3.25
CA GLY A 69 -13.29 3.02 -3.34
C GLY A 69 -12.16 3.95 -3.75
N LEU A 70 -10.97 3.74 -3.20
CA LEU A 70 -9.77 4.48 -3.56
C LEU A 70 -9.43 4.31 -5.05
N LEU A 71 -9.36 3.07 -5.52
CA LEU A 71 -9.03 2.77 -6.92
C LEU A 71 -10.07 3.32 -7.89
N GLU A 72 -11.35 3.31 -7.51
CA GLU A 72 -12.40 3.92 -8.32
C GLU A 72 -12.21 5.43 -8.46
N GLN A 73 -11.89 6.13 -7.36
CA GLN A 73 -11.60 7.57 -7.41
C GLN A 73 -10.31 7.88 -8.19
N VAL A 74 -9.33 7.01 -8.14
CA VAL A 74 -8.12 7.10 -8.98
C VAL A 74 -8.50 7.03 -10.46
N ARG A 75 -9.33 6.05 -10.85
CA ARG A 75 -9.79 5.92 -12.24
C ARG A 75 -10.59 7.12 -12.72
N ARG A 76 -11.32 7.77 -11.84
CA ARG A 76 -12.07 9.00 -12.12
C ARG A 76 -11.19 10.26 -12.17
N GLY A 77 -9.89 10.14 -11.91
CA GLY A 77 -8.97 11.28 -11.89
C GLY A 77 -9.11 12.19 -10.69
N GLN A 78 -9.72 11.72 -9.60
CA GLN A 78 -9.98 12.51 -8.41
C GLN A 78 -8.86 12.46 -7.37
N ILE A 79 -7.89 11.56 -7.53
CA ILE A 79 -6.75 11.38 -6.63
C ILE A 79 -5.46 11.59 -7.42
N ASN A 80 -4.56 12.39 -6.87
CA ASN A 80 -3.26 12.71 -7.47
C ASN A 80 -2.09 11.98 -6.79
N CYS A 81 -2.26 11.62 -5.52
CA CYS A 81 -1.23 10.96 -4.73
C CYS A 81 -1.85 9.95 -3.78
N ILE A 82 -1.20 8.79 -3.65
CA ILE A 82 -1.55 7.77 -2.67
C ILE A 82 -0.41 7.64 -1.68
N LEU A 83 -0.74 7.67 -0.39
CA LEU A 83 0.21 7.59 0.71
C LEU A 83 -0.13 6.41 1.60
N VAL A 84 0.83 5.51 1.81
CA VAL A 84 0.69 4.34 2.67
C VAL A 84 1.85 4.24 3.66
N LYS A 85 1.65 3.57 4.76
CA LYS A 85 2.70 3.31 5.74
C LYS A 85 3.81 2.44 5.15
N ASP A 86 3.44 1.32 4.55
CA ASP A 86 4.33 0.42 3.84
C ASP A 86 3.58 -0.34 2.73
N LEU A 87 4.34 -0.97 1.85
CA LEU A 87 3.78 -1.69 0.70
C LEU A 87 2.88 -2.86 1.10
N SER A 88 3.20 -3.55 2.20
CA SER A 88 2.41 -4.67 2.69
C SER A 88 1.01 -4.25 3.17
N HIS A 89 0.86 -3.01 3.64
CA HIS A 89 -0.44 -2.44 4.01
C HIS A 89 -1.30 -2.15 2.79
N PHE A 90 -0.70 -1.80 1.66
CA PHE A 90 -1.44 -1.62 0.41
C PHE A 90 -1.89 -2.95 -0.19
N GLY A 91 -1.01 -3.94 -0.24
CA GLY A 91 -1.34 -5.28 -0.69
C GLY A 91 -0.17 -6.25 -0.55
N ARG A 92 -0.47 -7.54 -0.40
CA ARG A 92 0.52 -8.62 -0.29
C ARG A 92 0.69 -9.41 -1.59
N ASP A 93 -0.16 -9.19 -2.57
CA ASP A 93 0.01 -9.73 -3.92
C ASP A 93 0.98 -8.84 -4.69
N TYR A 94 2.25 -9.23 -4.68
CA TYR A 94 3.34 -8.44 -5.25
C TYR A 94 3.21 -8.24 -6.77
N LEU A 95 2.60 -9.17 -7.49
CA LEU A 95 2.34 -9.01 -8.93
C LEU A 95 1.35 -7.88 -9.18
N THR A 96 0.22 -7.91 -8.49
CA THR A 96 -0.83 -6.90 -8.63
C THR A 96 -0.37 -5.54 -8.11
N VAL A 97 0.24 -5.50 -6.94
CA VAL A 97 0.78 -4.27 -6.35
C VAL A 97 1.85 -3.64 -7.25
N GLY A 98 2.78 -4.45 -7.73
CA GLY A 98 3.84 -3.98 -8.63
C GLY A 98 3.29 -3.42 -9.94
N ASP A 99 2.28 -4.06 -10.52
CA ASP A 99 1.62 -3.58 -11.73
C ASP A 99 0.92 -2.24 -11.52
N TYR A 100 0.19 -2.08 -10.42
CA TYR A 100 -0.42 -0.79 -10.08
C TYR A 100 0.61 0.32 -9.91
N ILE A 101 1.67 0.08 -9.15
CA ILE A 101 2.66 1.10 -8.82
C ILE A 101 3.53 1.47 -10.02
N SER A 102 3.96 0.48 -10.83
CA SER A 102 4.88 0.71 -11.94
C SER A 102 4.20 1.07 -13.26
N ARG A 103 2.94 0.73 -13.44
CA ARG A 103 2.21 0.92 -14.71
C ARG A 103 0.93 1.73 -14.56
N VAL A 104 -0.01 1.28 -13.74
CA VAL A 104 -1.36 1.86 -13.68
C VAL A 104 -1.33 3.27 -13.12
N PHE A 105 -0.72 3.47 -11.96
CA PHE A 105 -0.66 4.78 -11.32
C PHE A 105 0.14 5.80 -12.14
N PRO A 106 1.34 5.48 -12.67
CA PRO A 106 2.04 6.40 -13.56
C PRO A 106 1.23 6.76 -14.81
N PHE A 107 0.56 5.79 -15.42
CA PHE A 107 -0.31 6.04 -16.58
C PHE A 107 -1.46 7.00 -16.25
N LEU A 108 -2.02 6.90 -15.05
CA LEU A 108 -3.10 7.78 -14.60
C LEU A 108 -2.61 9.09 -13.96
N GLY A 109 -1.30 9.32 -13.93
CA GLY A 109 -0.72 10.51 -13.33
C GLY A 109 -0.79 10.53 -11.80
N VAL A 110 -0.83 9.37 -11.15
CA VAL A 110 -0.92 9.24 -9.69
C VAL A 110 0.44 8.90 -9.11
N ARG A 111 0.90 9.73 -8.15
CA ARG A 111 2.10 9.48 -7.36
C ARG A 111 1.78 8.50 -6.24
N PHE A 112 2.66 7.55 -6.00
CA PHE A 112 2.54 6.59 -4.91
C PHE A 112 3.73 6.68 -3.97
N ILE A 113 3.45 6.83 -2.67
CA ILE A 113 4.49 6.97 -1.64
C ILE A 113 4.25 5.92 -0.55
N SER A 114 5.28 5.15 -0.24
CA SER A 114 5.34 4.25 0.90
C SER A 114 6.36 4.76 1.90
N VAL A 115 5.91 5.23 3.06
CA VAL A 115 6.74 6.00 4.01
C VAL A 115 7.86 5.15 4.59
N ASN A 116 7.52 3.99 5.17
CA ASN A 116 8.51 3.15 5.85
C ASN A 116 9.48 2.44 4.89
N ASP A 117 9.08 2.24 3.64
CA ASP A 117 9.96 1.66 2.61
C ASP A 117 10.86 2.70 1.95
N GLY A 118 10.66 3.99 2.27
CA GLY A 118 11.38 5.08 1.63
C GLY A 118 11.12 5.16 0.11
N PHE A 119 9.95 4.72 -0.32
CA PHE A 119 9.59 4.61 -1.74
C PHE A 119 8.73 5.79 -2.18
N ASP A 120 9.08 6.37 -3.33
CA ASP A 120 8.30 7.45 -3.98
C ASP A 120 8.32 7.24 -5.49
N SER A 121 7.16 7.01 -6.08
CA SER A 121 7.06 6.74 -7.52
C SER A 121 7.41 7.94 -8.41
N SER A 122 7.53 9.14 -7.86
CA SER A 122 8.05 10.29 -8.59
C SER A 122 9.57 10.20 -8.85
N ASN A 123 10.26 9.33 -8.13
CA ASN A 123 11.67 9.03 -8.35
C ASN A 123 11.80 7.80 -9.27
N PRO A 124 12.31 7.95 -10.51
CA PRO A 124 12.46 6.82 -11.43
C PRO A 124 13.34 5.68 -10.88
N LEU A 125 14.33 5.99 -10.08
CA LEU A 125 15.20 4.99 -9.45
C LEU A 125 14.44 4.10 -8.46
N ASP A 126 13.45 4.64 -7.77
CA ASP A 126 12.61 3.88 -6.85
C ASP A 126 11.72 2.88 -7.60
N ILE A 127 11.16 3.27 -8.74
CA ILE A 127 10.37 2.38 -9.59
C ILE A 127 11.22 1.23 -10.12
N ASP A 128 12.40 1.50 -10.62
CA ASP A 128 13.32 0.48 -11.16
C ASP A 128 13.75 -0.49 -10.04
N SER A 129 14.06 0.03 -8.87
CA SER A 129 14.43 -0.74 -7.69
C SER A 129 13.28 -1.64 -7.21
N LEU A 130 12.06 -1.14 -7.21
CA LEU A 130 10.86 -1.89 -6.84
C LEU A 130 10.61 -3.06 -7.79
N ASP A 131 10.68 -2.83 -9.09
CA ASP A 131 10.49 -3.87 -10.11
C ASP A 131 11.52 -4.99 -9.93
N THR A 132 12.78 -4.65 -9.72
CA THR A 132 13.84 -5.61 -9.44
C THR A 132 13.58 -6.40 -8.17
N SER A 133 13.19 -5.74 -7.08
CA SER A 133 12.90 -6.38 -5.79
C SER A 133 11.72 -7.33 -5.90
N PHE A 134 10.66 -6.94 -6.58
CA PHE A 134 9.48 -7.78 -6.78
C PHE A 134 9.77 -8.99 -7.66
N ARG A 135 10.53 -8.84 -8.72
CA ARG A 135 10.97 -9.97 -9.56
C ARG A 135 11.77 -10.97 -8.76
N THR A 136 12.69 -10.51 -7.91
CA THR A 136 13.50 -11.36 -7.05
C THR A 136 12.62 -12.15 -6.07
N LEU A 137 11.66 -11.49 -5.41
CA LEU A 137 10.71 -12.13 -4.49
C LEU A 137 9.87 -13.20 -5.20
N ILE A 138 9.34 -12.90 -6.37
CA ILE A 138 8.56 -13.83 -7.18
C ILE A 138 9.41 -15.04 -7.58
N TYR A 139 10.64 -14.81 -7.98
CA TYR A 139 11.60 -15.86 -8.33
C TYR A 139 11.88 -16.78 -7.15
N ASP A 140 12.12 -16.23 -5.96
CA ASP A 140 12.36 -16.97 -4.74
C ASP A 140 11.15 -17.83 -4.36
N LEU A 141 9.95 -17.28 -4.41
CA LEU A 141 8.71 -17.99 -4.13
C LEU A 141 8.50 -19.14 -5.11
N TYR A 142 8.73 -18.90 -6.40
CA TYR A 142 8.63 -19.93 -7.43
C TYR A 142 9.64 -21.05 -7.22
N SER A 143 10.89 -20.72 -6.91
CA SER A 143 11.96 -21.69 -6.65
C SER A 143 11.65 -22.53 -5.42
N ARG A 144 11.11 -21.95 -4.35
CA ARG A 144 10.69 -22.67 -3.14
C ARG A 144 9.55 -23.64 -3.44
N ASP A 145 8.55 -23.22 -4.19
CA ASP A 145 7.42 -24.06 -4.59
C ASP A 145 7.89 -25.25 -5.42
N LEU A 146 8.77 -25.02 -6.39
CA LEU A 146 9.37 -26.06 -7.21
C LEU A 146 10.17 -27.07 -6.37
N SER A 147 10.98 -26.58 -5.42
CA SER A 147 11.75 -27.43 -4.51
C SER A 147 10.84 -28.31 -3.63
N ARG A 148 9.72 -27.78 -3.15
CA ARG A 148 8.74 -28.56 -2.39
C ARG A 148 8.09 -29.65 -3.23
N ARG A 149 7.75 -29.38 -4.47
CA ARG A 149 7.17 -30.36 -5.41
C ARG A 149 8.15 -31.49 -5.70
N VAL A 150 9.41 -31.18 -5.89
CA VAL A 150 10.46 -32.21 -6.11
C VAL A 150 10.66 -33.08 -4.88
N LYS A 151 10.62 -32.52 -3.66
CA LYS A 151 10.77 -33.26 -2.40
C LYS A 151 9.56 -34.13 -2.05
N SER A 152 8.37 -33.79 -2.50
CA SER A 152 7.12 -34.50 -2.24
C SER A 152 6.83 -35.62 -3.29
N ALA A 153 7.61 -35.66 -4.36
CA ALA A 153 7.48 -36.70 -5.39
C ALA A 153 8.28 -38.01 -5.01
#